data_57712dee36f2cfc7c1a29bfe31318281
#
_entry.id   57712dee36f2cfc7c1a29bfe31318281
#
_cell.length_a   1.000
_cell.length_b   1.000
_cell.length_c   1.000
_cell.angle_alpha   90.00
_cell.angle_beta   90.00
_cell.angle_gamma   90.00
#
_symmetry.space_group_name_H-M   'P 1'
#
loop_
_entity.id
_entity.type
_entity.pdbx_description
1 polymer ?
#
loop_
_entity_poly.entity_id
_entity_poly.type
_entity_poly.pdbx_seq_one_letter_code
_entity_poly.pdbx_strand_id
1 'polypeptide(L)'
;GNMTKISYFLILAGTQTAEIEGVSSAGSTPMGRRYTAIADAELLLKGPSHPKRWPLPLLPAGVSPALISYVCSSFLKIQPTIISAGLLQTPSFRHICFESSNMGPARCLTSGHAMDTSRVELLLDAGLKIGKKSSQSLLITECVPGGTTTAFAVLSGLGIDVNGLISGSHRNPPSELKTKLVTKGLTAAKLKKDPTSIELMAAVGDPFQPIAVGLLMGAIESGQNILLGGGCQMLAVLALALNEVESELRSKFVEKILIGTTSWLVDESLSSSKKSNSFIHLMNNVAKHFEVNIFGLASGYRFNESKQKVLRDYEIGYVKEGV
;
A
#
# COMPACT_ATOMS: atom_id res chain seq x y z
N GLY A 1 17.33 6.80 -25.87
CA GLY A 1 15.96 6.34 -25.90
C GLY A 1 15.08 7.29 -25.13
N ASN A 2 13.95 7.71 -25.69
CA ASN A 2 12.97 8.51 -24.96
C ASN A 2 12.54 7.72 -23.73
N MET A 3 12.88 8.20 -22.53
CA MET A 3 12.28 7.67 -21.32
C MET A 3 10.78 7.94 -21.41
N THR A 4 9.98 6.89 -21.40
CA THR A 4 8.53 6.99 -21.37
C THR A 4 8.16 7.84 -20.15
N LYS A 5 7.49 8.97 -20.36
CA LYS A 5 7.05 9.80 -19.24
C LYS A 5 6.08 9.00 -18.40
N ILE A 6 6.28 8.98 -17.10
CA ILE A 6 5.42 8.29 -16.13
C ILE A 6 4.85 9.31 -15.14
N SER A 7 3.57 9.21 -14.85
CA SER A 7 2.93 9.98 -13.79
C SER A 7 3.06 9.21 -12.49
N TYR A 8 3.82 9.74 -11.56
CA TYR A 8 4.08 9.11 -10.26
C TYR A 8 3.13 9.67 -9.20
N PHE A 9 2.32 8.80 -8.59
CA PHE A 9 1.42 9.12 -7.49
C PHE A 9 1.88 8.40 -6.21
N LEU A 10 2.03 9.17 -5.14
CA LEU A 10 2.21 8.67 -3.79
C LEU A 10 0.98 9.03 -2.97
N ILE A 11 0.26 8.02 -2.49
CA ILE A 11 -0.96 8.19 -1.70
C ILE A 11 -0.63 7.99 -0.22
N LEU A 12 -0.86 9.02 0.57
CA LEU A 12 -0.71 9.02 2.02
C LEU A 12 -2.08 8.81 2.63
N ALA A 13 -2.24 7.81 3.49
CA ALA A 13 -3.50 7.60 4.17
C ALA A 13 -3.34 7.25 5.65
N GLY A 14 -4.38 7.53 6.42
CA GLY A 14 -4.43 7.29 7.86
C GLY A 14 -5.54 6.30 8.24
N THR A 15 -5.22 5.38 9.14
CA THR A 15 -6.17 4.47 9.77
C THR A 15 -5.87 4.29 11.26
N GLN A 16 -6.90 4.28 12.10
CA GLN A 16 -6.76 3.96 13.52
C GLN A 16 -6.29 2.51 13.77
N THR A 17 -6.37 1.64 12.78
CA THR A 17 -5.76 0.30 12.85
C THR A 17 -4.28 0.37 13.16
N ALA A 18 -3.57 1.39 12.68
CA ALA A 18 -2.15 1.62 12.97
C ALA A 18 -1.86 1.89 14.45
N GLU A 19 -2.86 2.31 15.23
CA GLU A 19 -2.70 2.66 16.63
C GLU A 19 -2.64 1.43 17.55
N ILE A 20 -3.05 0.26 17.04
CA ILE A 20 -2.95 -0.98 17.79
C ILE A 20 -1.48 -1.34 17.99
N GLU A 21 -1.11 -1.60 19.23
CA GLU A 21 0.26 -1.98 19.58
C GLU A 21 0.68 -3.25 18.86
N GLY A 22 1.90 -3.22 18.30
CA GLY A 22 2.49 -4.37 17.59
C GLY A 22 1.97 -4.61 16.18
N VAL A 23 0.93 -3.92 15.69
CA VAL A 23 0.34 -4.19 14.36
C VAL A 23 1.20 -3.70 13.21
N SER A 24 1.98 -2.63 13.42
CA SER A 24 2.79 -1.99 12.39
C SER A 24 4.16 -1.60 12.92
N SER A 25 5.20 -1.79 12.11
CA SER A 25 6.58 -1.32 12.38
C SER A 25 6.83 0.11 11.90
N ALA A 26 5.85 0.77 11.31
CA ALA A 26 5.96 2.14 10.78
C ALA A 26 5.99 3.20 11.91
N GLY A 27 6.75 2.95 12.95
CA GLY A 27 6.89 3.80 14.14
C GLY A 27 6.72 2.99 15.43
N SER A 28 7.57 3.27 16.42
CA SER A 28 7.62 2.54 17.70
C SER A 28 6.40 2.79 18.59
N THR A 29 5.72 3.92 18.43
CA THR A 29 4.56 4.29 19.25
C THR A 29 3.31 4.54 18.39
N PRO A 30 2.10 4.35 18.93
CA PRO A 30 0.86 4.69 18.24
C PRO A 30 0.84 6.15 17.74
N MET A 31 1.32 7.08 18.56
CA MET A 31 1.41 8.50 18.19
C MET A 31 2.40 8.72 17.04
N GLY A 32 3.58 8.10 17.09
CA GLY A 32 4.57 8.18 16.01
C GLY A 32 4.01 7.70 14.68
N ARG A 33 3.26 6.61 14.68
CA ARG A 33 2.66 6.05 13.46
C ARG A 33 1.65 6.98 12.78
N ARG A 34 1.03 7.90 13.51
CA ARG A 34 0.11 8.90 12.94
C ARG A 34 0.80 9.91 12.02
N TYR A 35 2.10 10.14 12.22
CA TYR A 35 2.88 11.12 11.47
C TYR A 35 3.80 10.48 10.42
N THR A 36 3.98 9.18 10.44
CA THR A 36 4.92 8.47 9.56
C THR A 36 4.70 8.80 8.10
N ALA A 37 3.46 8.76 7.61
CA ALA A 37 3.17 9.01 6.21
C ALA A 37 3.60 10.42 5.77
N ILE A 38 3.37 11.44 6.60
CA ILE A 38 3.77 12.82 6.32
C ILE A 38 5.30 12.96 6.38
N ALA A 39 5.93 12.37 7.40
CA ALA A 39 7.38 12.45 7.59
C ALA A 39 8.15 11.76 6.47
N ASP A 40 7.70 10.59 6.04
CA ASP A 40 8.28 9.85 4.92
C ASP A 40 8.10 10.58 3.58
N ALA A 41 6.93 11.15 3.33
CA ALA A 41 6.69 11.96 2.14
C ALA A 41 7.54 13.25 2.15
N GLU A 42 7.73 13.89 3.30
CA GLU A 42 8.62 15.06 3.42
C GLU A 42 10.08 14.68 3.12
N LEU A 43 10.53 13.52 3.62
CA LEU A 43 11.87 12.99 3.29
C LEU A 43 12.02 12.71 1.81
N LEU A 44 11.04 12.07 1.19
CA LEU A 44 11.03 11.77 -0.24
C LEU A 44 11.08 13.03 -1.11
N LEU A 45 10.33 14.06 -0.74
CA LEU A 45 10.23 15.28 -1.54
C LEU A 45 11.43 16.21 -1.38
N LYS A 46 11.98 16.32 -0.15
CA LYS A 46 12.96 17.36 0.22
C LYS A 46 14.35 16.81 0.54
N GLY A 47 14.46 15.49 0.69
CA GLY A 47 15.72 14.82 1.00
C GLY A 47 16.15 14.88 2.47
N PRO A 48 17.23 14.16 2.81
CA PRO A 48 17.66 14.00 4.20
C PRO A 48 18.25 15.24 4.84
N SER A 49 18.80 16.17 4.05
CA SER A 49 19.45 17.41 4.55
C SER A 49 18.46 18.54 4.84
N HIS A 50 17.20 18.40 4.44
CA HIS A 50 16.18 19.42 4.71
C HIS A 50 15.71 19.35 6.17
N PRO A 51 15.59 20.49 6.87
CA PRO A 51 14.99 20.54 8.20
C PRO A 51 13.58 19.95 8.16
N LYS A 52 13.32 18.92 8.96
CA LYS A 52 12.03 18.21 8.96
C LYS A 52 11.08 18.87 9.93
N ARG A 53 9.87 19.13 9.48
CA ARG A 53 8.79 19.59 10.35
C ARG A 53 8.28 18.45 11.26
N TRP A 54 8.26 17.23 10.72
CA TRP A 54 7.84 16.03 11.42
C TRP A 54 9.03 15.11 11.62
N PRO A 55 9.32 14.68 12.85
CA PRO A 55 10.41 13.74 13.08
C PRO A 55 10.07 12.41 12.42
N LEU A 56 11.05 11.84 11.71
CA LEU A 56 10.91 10.46 11.23
C LEU A 56 10.73 9.54 12.45
N PRO A 57 9.81 8.56 12.37
CA PRO A 57 9.63 7.61 13.46
C PRO A 57 10.92 6.82 13.66
N LEU A 58 11.25 6.55 14.92
CA LEU A 58 12.33 5.63 15.26
C LEU A 58 11.96 4.24 14.74
N LEU A 59 12.76 3.73 13.81
CA LEU A 59 12.61 2.38 13.28
C LEU A 59 13.64 1.46 13.94
N PRO A 60 13.30 0.20 14.24
CA PRO A 60 14.27 -0.75 14.78
C PRO A 60 15.49 -0.94 13.88
N ALA A 61 15.34 -0.77 12.59
CA ALA A 61 16.39 -0.90 11.58
C ALA A 61 17.04 0.43 11.14
N GLY A 62 16.65 1.55 11.69
CA GLY A 62 17.38 2.82 11.63
C GLY A 62 17.12 3.73 10.43
N VAL A 63 16.66 3.26 9.27
CA VAL A 63 16.46 4.10 8.06
C VAL A 63 15.08 3.87 7.45
N SER A 64 14.37 4.98 7.20
CA SER A 64 13.11 4.91 6.45
C SER A 64 13.34 4.49 4.99
N PRO A 65 12.49 3.60 4.44
CA PRO A 65 12.49 3.26 3.00
C PRO A 65 12.36 4.49 2.10
N ALA A 66 11.74 5.56 2.57
CA ALA A 66 11.60 6.82 1.86
C ALA A 66 12.94 7.43 1.42
N LEU A 67 14.05 7.11 2.11
CA LEU A 67 15.39 7.52 1.69
C LEU A 67 15.79 6.83 0.38
N ILE A 68 15.50 5.54 0.23
CA ILE A 68 15.79 4.80 -1.00
C ILE A 68 14.94 5.40 -2.14
N SER A 69 13.66 5.62 -1.88
CA SER A 69 12.74 6.23 -2.85
C SER A 69 13.18 7.65 -3.24
N TYR A 70 13.70 8.44 -2.30
CA TYR A 70 14.29 9.75 -2.59
C TYR A 70 15.48 9.64 -3.56
N VAL A 71 16.40 8.71 -3.30
CA VAL A 71 17.58 8.50 -4.16
C VAL A 71 17.14 8.06 -5.56
N CYS A 72 16.23 7.10 -5.65
CA CYS A 72 15.72 6.59 -6.93
C CYS A 72 14.98 7.68 -7.72
N SER A 73 14.07 8.41 -7.08
CA SER A 73 13.30 9.49 -7.74
C SER A 73 14.19 10.61 -8.20
N SER A 74 15.22 10.98 -7.40
CA SER A 74 16.21 12.00 -7.75
C SER A 74 17.05 11.57 -8.95
N PHE A 75 17.50 10.31 -8.98
CA PHE A 75 18.26 9.74 -10.09
C PHE A 75 17.42 9.69 -11.38
N LEU A 76 16.18 9.27 -11.29
CA LEU A 76 15.24 9.18 -12.42
C LEU A 76 14.65 10.55 -12.81
N LYS A 77 14.89 11.60 -12.01
CA LYS A 77 14.30 12.94 -12.17
C LYS A 77 12.79 12.93 -12.25
N ILE A 78 12.15 12.09 -11.45
CA ILE A 78 10.70 12.02 -11.30
C ILE A 78 10.33 12.46 -9.89
N GLN A 79 9.19 13.12 -9.77
CA GLN A 79 8.65 13.52 -8.46
C GLN A 79 7.21 13.03 -8.33
N PRO A 80 6.80 12.56 -7.14
CA PRO A 80 5.44 12.15 -6.93
C PRO A 80 4.49 13.34 -6.87
N THR A 81 3.31 13.16 -7.44
CA THR A 81 2.12 13.90 -7.06
C THR A 81 1.59 13.27 -5.79
N ILE A 82 1.57 14.04 -4.71
CA ILE A 82 1.09 13.54 -3.42
C ILE A 82 -0.44 13.66 -3.38
N ILE A 83 -1.10 12.57 -2.99
CA ILE A 83 -2.51 12.55 -2.63
C ILE A 83 -2.59 12.20 -1.14
N SER A 84 -3.44 12.88 -0.38
CA SER A 84 -3.63 12.60 1.04
C SER A 84 -5.09 12.36 1.39
N ALA A 85 -5.35 11.39 2.26
CA ALA A 85 -6.67 11.11 2.79
C ALA A 85 -6.58 10.58 4.24
N GLY A 86 -7.45 11.09 5.11
CA GLY A 86 -7.54 10.61 6.48
C GLY A 86 -6.31 10.85 7.35
N LEU A 87 -5.47 11.81 7.03
CA LEU A 87 -4.33 12.17 7.86
C LEU A 87 -4.79 13.01 9.06
N LEU A 88 -4.14 12.84 10.21
CA LEU A 88 -4.42 13.66 11.40
C LEU A 88 -3.95 15.11 11.28
N GLN A 89 -2.95 15.32 10.44
CA GLN A 89 -2.36 16.63 10.19
C GLN A 89 -2.30 16.88 8.70
N THR A 90 -2.58 18.10 8.30
CA THR A 90 -2.42 18.52 6.91
C THR A 90 -0.95 18.64 6.58
N PRO A 91 -0.45 17.98 5.50
CA PRO A 91 0.93 18.13 5.05
C PRO A 91 1.27 19.58 4.72
N SER A 92 2.50 20.02 5.04
CA SER A 92 2.98 21.37 4.75
C SER A 92 3.50 21.54 3.31
N PHE A 93 3.57 20.45 2.54
CA PHE A 93 3.96 20.43 1.13
C PHE A 93 2.72 20.33 0.22
N ARG A 94 2.92 20.64 -1.07
CA ARG A 94 1.84 20.55 -2.06
C ARG A 94 1.31 19.12 -2.15
N HIS A 95 -0.01 18.97 -2.00
CA HIS A 95 -0.72 17.72 -2.10
C HIS A 95 -2.14 17.94 -2.62
N ILE A 96 -2.78 16.88 -3.06
CA ILE A 96 -4.19 16.82 -3.43
C ILE A 96 -4.94 16.16 -2.28
N CYS A 97 -6.04 16.76 -1.86
CA CYS A 97 -6.96 16.18 -0.89
C CYS A 97 -8.39 16.29 -1.45
N PHE A 98 -9.15 15.21 -1.41
CA PHE A 98 -10.52 15.15 -1.96
C PHE A 98 -11.60 15.25 -0.89
N GLU A 99 -11.21 15.23 0.37
CA GLU A 99 -12.11 15.24 1.50
C GLU A 99 -11.82 16.41 2.44
N SER A 100 -12.76 16.72 3.30
CA SER A 100 -12.55 17.73 4.34
C SER A 100 -11.38 17.35 5.26
N SER A 101 -10.58 18.33 5.64
CA SER A 101 -9.47 18.16 6.61
C SER A 101 -9.92 17.61 7.97
N ASN A 102 -11.21 17.71 8.28
CA ASN A 102 -11.80 17.22 9.52
C ASN A 102 -12.22 15.75 9.46
N MET A 103 -12.12 15.10 8.30
CA MET A 103 -12.54 13.71 8.12
C MET A 103 -11.75 12.74 9.00
N GLY A 104 -10.46 12.99 9.18
CA GLY A 104 -9.57 12.16 10.00
C GLY A 104 -9.31 10.75 9.43
N PRO A 105 -8.55 9.92 10.16
CA PRO A 105 -8.23 8.56 9.74
C PRO A 105 -9.47 7.67 9.68
N ALA A 106 -9.40 6.60 8.86
CA ALA A 106 -10.40 5.56 8.93
C ALA A 106 -10.46 4.98 10.35
N ARG A 107 -11.65 4.60 10.79
CA ARG A 107 -11.84 3.90 12.06
C ARG A 107 -11.06 2.59 12.05
N CYS A 108 -10.74 2.06 13.22
CA CYS A 108 -10.10 0.76 13.32
C CYS A 108 -10.95 -0.31 12.62
N LEU A 109 -10.32 -1.13 11.79
CA LEU A 109 -11.00 -2.19 11.03
C LEU A 109 -11.80 -3.14 11.92
N THR A 110 -11.42 -3.29 13.20
CA THR A 110 -12.14 -4.16 14.15
C THR A 110 -13.57 -3.71 14.45
N SER A 111 -13.93 -2.48 14.09
CA SER A 111 -15.30 -1.99 14.17
C SER A 111 -16.24 -2.62 13.13
N GLY A 112 -15.69 -3.19 12.05
CA GLY A 112 -16.47 -3.62 10.88
C GLY A 112 -17.10 -2.46 10.10
N HIS A 113 -16.67 -1.22 10.40
CA HIS A 113 -17.17 0.02 9.82
C HIS A 113 -16.05 1.07 9.77
N ALA A 114 -15.00 0.76 8.99
CA ALA A 114 -13.79 1.58 8.92
C ALA A 114 -14.06 2.96 8.30
N MET A 115 -14.92 3.02 7.29
CA MET A 115 -15.34 4.25 6.61
C MET A 115 -16.83 4.21 6.30
N ASP A 116 -17.43 5.39 6.13
CA ASP A 116 -18.77 5.48 5.59
C ASP A 116 -18.75 5.18 4.09
N THR A 117 -19.76 4.50 3.55
CA THR A 117 -19.83 4.14 2.13
C THR A 117 -19.70 5.36 1.21
N SER A 118 -20.35 6.46 1.57
CA SER A 118 -20.25 7.73 0.81
C SER A 118 -18.83 8.30 0.75
N ARG A 119 -18.01 8.07 1.80
CA ARG A 119 -16.59 8.44 1.78
C ARG A 119 -15.80 7.58 0.81
N VAL A 120 -16.05 6.27 0.80
CA VAL A 120 -15.41 5.33 -0.13
C VAL A 120 -15.76 5.71 -1.57
N GLU A 121 -17.03 5.97 -1.86
CA GLU A 121 -17.50 6.38 -3.19
C GLU A 121 -16.87 7.70 -3.64
N LEU A 122 -16.79 8.70 -2.76
CA LEU A 122 -16.13 9.99 -3.03
C LEU A 122 -14.66 9.79 -3.43
N LEU A 123 -13.92 9.00 -2.66
CA LEU A 123 -12.48 8.78 -2.88
C LEU A 123 -12.24 7.94 -4.15
N LEU A 124 -13.08 6.95 -4.41
CA LEU A 124 -13.05 6.12 -5.60
C LEU A 124 -13.29 6.97 -6.87
N ASP A 125 -14.35 7.77 -6.86
CA ASP A 125 -14.71 8.65 -7.97
C ASP A 125 -13.64 9.72 -8.24
N ALA A 126 -13.05 10.27 -7.17
CA ALA A 126 -11.93 11.21 -7.29
C ALA A 126 -10.70 10.57 -7.95
N GLY A 127 -10.33 9.36 -7.53
CA GLY A 127 -9.27 8.57 -8.16
C GLY A 127 -9.58 8.28 -9.63
N LEU A 128 -10.78 7.82 -9.92
CA LEU A 128 -11.27 7.51 -11.28
C LEU A 128 -11.13 8.72 -12.21
N LYS A 129 -11.55 9.90 -11.75
CA LYS A 129 -11.46 11.15 -12.52
C LYS A 129 -10.02 11.55 -12.85
N ILE A 130 -9.09 11.34 -11.93
CA ILE A 130 -7.64 11.59 -12.19
C ILE A 130 -7.12 10.56 -13.18
N GLY A 131 -7.41 9.28 -12.95
CA GLY A 131 -7.00 8.19 -13.85
C GLY A 131 -7.45 8.42 -15.28
N LYS A 132 -8.73 8.76 -15.49
CA LYS A 132 -9.32 9.07 -16.82
C LYS A 132 -8.64 10.25 -17.54
N LYS A 133 -8.10 11.20 -16.80
CA LYS A 133 -7.38 12.35 -17.36
C LYS A 133 -5.90 12.07 -17.64
N SER A 134 -5.40 10.90 -17.27
CA SER A 134 -4.01 10.56 -17.46
C SER A 134 -3.70 10.26 -18.92
N SER A 135 -2.63 10.90 -19.42
CA SER A 135 -2.11 10.70 -20.79
C SER A 135 -0.78 9.93 -20.80
N GLN A 136 -0.36 9.41 -19.66
CA GLN A 136 0.90 8.70 -19.46
C GLN A 136 0.67 7.47 -18.58
N SER A 137 1.57 6.49 -18.66
CA SER A 137 1.58 5.38 -17.71
C SER A 137 1.69 5.88 -16.27
N LEU A 138 1.10 5.17 -15.32
CA LEU A 138 1.06 5.55 -13.92
C LEU A 138 1.96 4.65 -13.08
N LEU A 139 2.71 5.26 -12.15
CA LEU A 139 3.27 4.60 -10.99
C LEU A 139 2.42 4.99 -9.78
N ILE A 140 1.80 4.01 -9.14
CA ILE A 140 1.00 4.20 -7.93
C ILE A 140 1.72 3.55 -6.76
N THR A 141 1.99 4.34 -5.73
CA THR A 141 2.64 3.91 -4.48
C THR A 141 1.87 4.45 -3.28
N GLU A 142 2.23 3.97 -2.08
CA GLU A 142 1.53 4.34 -0.86
C GLU A 142 2.47 4.56 0.33
N CYS A 143 1.96 5.30 1.31
CA CYS A 143 2.48 5.28 2.66
C CYS A 143 1.31 5.26 3.64
N VAL A 144 0.97 4.06 4.13
CA VAL A 144 -0.18 3.80 5.02
C VAL A 144 0.27 2.95 6.19
N PRO A 145 0.67 3.54 7.32
CA PRO A 145 0.88 2.79 8.55
C PRO A 145 -0.36 1.93 8.87
N GLY A 146 -0.15 0.64 9.11
CA GLY A 146 -1.26 -0.31 9.33
C GLY A 146 -1.91 -0.87 8.05
N GLY A 147 -1.54 -0.37 6.87
CA GLY A 147 -2.13 -0.76 5.58
C GLY A 147 -1.95 -2.23 5.21
N THR A 148 -0.91 -2.90 5.69
CA THR A 148 -0.78 -4.36 5.51
C THR A 148 -1.89 -5.14 6.21
N THR A 149 -2.46 -4.62 7.30
CA THR A 149 -3.55 -5.26 8.03
C THR A 149 -4.89 -4.99 7.36
N THR A 150 -5.12 -3.78 6.84
CA THR A 150 -6.32 -3.47 6.05
C THR A 150 -6.31 -4.19 4.71
N ALA A 151 -5.15 -4.36 4.06
CA ALA A 151 -4.99 -5.21 2.88
C ALA A 151 -5.35 -6.68 3.18
N PHE A 152 -4.84 -7.22 4.32
CA PHE A 152 -5.23 -8.56 4.78
C PHE A 152 -6.75 -8.67 4.93
N ALA A 153 -7.39 -7.68 5.51
CA ALA A 153 -8.82 -7.70 5.78
C ALA A 153 -9.66 -7.73 4.48
N VAL A 154 -9.36 -6.87 3.51
CA VAL A 154 -10.11 -6.84 2.26
C VAL A 154 -9.86 -8.08 1.40
N LEU A 155 -8.62 -8.59 1.34
CA LEU A 155 -8.32 -9.83 0.64
C LEU A 155 -9.04 -11.04 1.25
N SER A 156 -9.05 -11.14 2.59
CA SER A 156 -9.82 -12.17 3.30
C SER A 156 -11.32 -12.03 3.07
N GLY A 157 -11.82 -10.80 3.04
CA GLY A 157 -13.23 -10.50 2.77
C GLY A 157 -13.67 -10.87 1.35
N LEU A 158 -12.76 -10.84 0.38
CA LEU A 158 -12.96 -11.37 -0.98
C LEU A 158 -12.93 -12.91 -1.04
N GLY A 159 -12.62 -13.59 0.07
CA GLY A 159 -12.50 -15.04 0.09
C GLY A 159 -11.14 -15.58 -0.41
N ILE A 160 -10.15 -14.73 -0.55
CA ILE A 160 -8.79 -15.12 -0.95
C ILE A 160 -8.07 -15.70 0.27
N ASP A 161 -7.41 -16.86 0.12
CA ASP A 161 -6.59 -17.42 1.19
C ASP A 161 -5.29 -16.61 1.35
N VAL A 162 -5.20 -15.92 2.47
CA VAL A 162 -4.08 -15.04 2.82
C VAL A 162 -3.40 -15.42 4.13
N ASN A 163 -3.77 -16.54 4.73
CA ASN A 163 -3.27 -16.97 6.03
C ASN A 163 -1.76 -17.19 6.03
N GLY A 164 -1.06 -16.39 6.85
CA GLY A 164 0.39 -16.42 6.98
C GLY A 164 1.17 -15.91 5.76
N LEU A 165 0.47 -15.29 4.79
CA LEU A 165 1.07 -14.75 3.56
C LEU A 165 1.27 -13.23 3.61
N ILE A 166 0.65 -12.56 4.58
CA ILE A 166 0.83 -11.11 4.74
C ILE A 166 2.13 -10.84 5.47
N SER A 167 3.07 -10.30 4.74
CA SER A 167 4.29 -9.74 5.30
C SER A 167 4.01 -8.41 5.99
N GLY A 168 5.00 -7.86 6.59
CA GLY A 168 5.06 -6.52 7.14
C GLY A 168 6.53 -6.20 7.31
N SER A 169 6.87 -4.94 7.54
CA SER A 169 8.26 -4.53 7.75
C SER A 169 8.84 -5.03 9.10
N HIS A 170 8.37 -6.17 9.56
CA HIS A 170 8.86 -6.86 10.75
C HIS A 170 9.67 -8.10 10.37
N ARG A 171 10.74 -8.36 11.10
CA ARG A 171 11.49 -9.62 10.97
C ARG A 171 10.60 -10.83 11.27
N ASN A 172 9.75 -10.71 12.30
CA ASN A 172 8.73 -11.68 12.67
C ASN A 172 7.36 -10.98 12.62
N PRO A 173 6.64 -11.04 11.49
CA PRO A 173 5.35 -10.40 11.37
C PRO A 173 4.36 -10.90 12.43
N PRO A 174 3.56 -10.03 13.06
CA PRO A 174 2.59 -10.39 14.09
C PRO A 174 1.34 -11.07 13.47
N SER A 175 1.54 -12.22 12.84
CA SER A 175 0.50 -12.91 12.04
C SER A 175 -0.73 -13.24 12.86
N GLU A 176 -0.58 -13.74 14.09
CA GLU A 176 -1.69 -14.06 14.97
C GLU A 176 -2.50 -12.83 15.37
N LEU A 177 -1.81 -11.73 15.71
CA LEU A 177 -2.47 -10.47 16.03
C LEU A 177 -3.28 -9.97 14.83
N LYS A 178 -2.68 -9.93 13.64
CA LYS A 178 -3.36 -9.50 12.41
C LYS A 178 -4.57 -10.37 12.11
N THR A 179 -4.43 -11.68 12.18
CA THR A 179 -5.54 -12.63 11.96
C THR A 179 -6.68 -12.38 12.94
N LYS A 180 -6.38 -12.20 14.23
CA LYS A 180 -7.40 -11.90 15.26
C LYS A 180 -8.15 -10.59 14.96
N LEU A 181 -7.44 -9.54 14.58
CA LEU A 181 -8.04 -8.25 14.25
C LEU A 181 -8.93 -8.32 13.01
N VAL A 182 -8.44 -8.97 11.95
CA VAL A 182 -9.16 -9.16 10.69
C VAL A 182 -10.44 -9.99 10.91
N THR A 183 -10.33 -11.13 11.61
CA THR A 183 -11.49 -11.95 11.94
C THR A 183 -12.53 -11.15 12.72
N LYS A 184 -12.10 -10.36 13.72
CA LYS A 184 -13.00 -9.50 14.48
C LYS A 184 -13.71 -8.48 13.58
N GLY A 185 -12.97 -7.81 12.69
CA GLY A 185 -13.51 -6.80 11.78
C GLY A 185 -14.52 -7.37 10.80
N LEU A 186 -14.18 -8.47 10.12
CA LEU A 186 -15.08 -9.13 9.17
C LEU A 186 -16.34 -9.69 9.84
N THR A 187 -16.21 -10.24 11.06
CA THR A 187 -17.37 -10.70 11.84
C THR A 187 -18.27 -9.54 12.23
N ALA A 188 -17.71 -8.40 12.65
CA ALA A 188 -18.48 -7.22 13.03
C ALA A 188 -19.17 -6.56 11.82
N ALA A 189 -18.57 -6.63 10.64
CA ALA A 189 -19.08 -6.04 9.42
C ALA A 189 -20.37 -6.69 8.92
N LYS A 190 -20.59 -7.98 9.21
CA LYS A 190 -21.80 -8.75 8.79
C LYS A 190 -22.07 -8.62 7.28
N LEU A 191 -21.02 -8.63 6.47
CA LEU A 191 -21.13 -8.55 5.03
C LEU A 191 -21.88 -9.75 4.44
N LYS A 192 -22.49 -9.55 3.28
CA LYS A 192 -23.07 -10.64 2.47
C LYS A 192 -21.96 -11.58 1.99
N LYS A 193 -22.37 -12.73 1.43
CA LYS A 193 -21.44 -13.74 0.94
C LYS A 193 -20.48 -13.22 -0.14
N ASP A 194 -20.99 -12.44 -1.07
CA ASP A 194 -20.22 -11.87 -2.18
C ASP A 194 -20.33 -10.32 -2.11
N PRO A 195 -19.52 -9.69 -1.24
CA PRO A 195 -19.57 -8.26 -1.05
C PRO A 195 -18.92 -7.51 -2.22
N THR A 196 -19.42 -6.31 -2.51
CA THR A 196 -18.76 -5.39 -3.43
C THR A 196 -17.48 -4.85 -2.82
N SER A 197 -16.57 -4.37 -3.66
CA SER A 197 -15.34 -3.73 -3.19
C SER A 197 -15.62 -2.49 -2.33
N ILE A 198 -16.69 -1.74 -2.64
CA ILE A 198 -17.12 -0.60 -1.85
C ILE A 198 -17.54 -1.04 -0.44
N GLU A 199 -18.35 -2.10 -0.33
CA GLU A 199 -18.78 -2.66 0.96
C GLU A 199 -17.57 -3.14 1.80
N LEU A 200 -16.61 -3.81 1.16
CA LEU A 200 -15.39 -4.29 1.83
C LEU A 200 -14.50 -3.14 2.29
N MET A 201 -14.25 -2.16 1.43
CA MET A 201 -13.44 -1.00 1.80
C MET A 201 -14.09 -0.19 2.91
N ALA A 202 -15.42 -0.02 2.88
CA ALA A 202 -16.16 0.66 3.94
C ALA A 202 -16.08 -0.10 5.28
N ALA A 203 -16.14 -1.43 5.23
CA ALA A 203 -16.14 -2.26 6.41
C ALA A 203 -14.78 -2.36 7.11
N VAL A 204 -13.72 -2.68 6.34
CA VAL A 204 -12.41 -3.07 6.89
C VAL A 204 -11.20 -2.47 6.15
N GLY A 205 -11.43 -1.57 5.19
CA GLY A 205 -10.38 -0.93 4.41
C GLY A 205 -9.78 0.32 5.05
N ASP A 206 -9.08 1.08 4.22
CA ASP A 206 -8.51 2.38 4.54
C ASP A 206 -8.65 3.35 3.35
N PRO A 207 -8.42 4.67 3.54
CA PRO A 207 -8.67 5.67 2.49
C PRO A 207 -7.75 5.58 1.26
N PHE A 208 -6.62 4.89 1.36
CA PHE A 208 -5.73 4.64 0.22
C PHE A 208 -6.41 3.77 -0.84
N GLN A 209 -7.09 2.71 -0.41
CA GLN A 209 -7.64 1.69 -1.29
C GLN A 209 -8.62 2.26 -2.33
N PRO A 210 -9.67 3.01 -1.97
CA PRO A 210 -10.60 3.54 -2.98
C PRO A 210 -9.93 4.53 -3.94
N ILE A 211 -8.98 5.36 -3.47
CA ILE A 211 -8.24 6.28 -4.35
C ILE A 211 -7.41 5.49 -5.36
N ALA A 212 -6.68 4.48 -4.90
CA ALA A 212 -5.80 3.67 -5.75
C ALA A 212 -6.59 2.83 -6.76
N VAL A 213 -7.70 2.20 -6.33
CA VAL A 213 -8.62 1.47 -7.21
C VAL A 213 -9.20 2.40 -8.28
N GLY A 214 -9.67 3.58 -7.89
CA GLY A 214 -10.19 4.57 -8.82
C GLY A 214 -9.15 5.03 -9.85
N LEU A 215 -7.94 5.39 -9.39
CA LEU A 215 -6.81 5.76 -10.26
C LEU A 215 -6.50 4.66 -11.29
N LEU A 216 -6.40 3.42 -10.82
CA LEU A 216 -6.10 2.27 -11.65
C LEU A 216 -7.18 2.05 -12.70
N MET A 217 -8.45 2.00 -12.31
CA MET A 217 -9.56 1.78 -13.23
C MET A 217 -9.65 2.90 -14.28
N GLY A 218 -9.59 4.17 -13.84
CA GLY A 218 -9.67 5.32 -14.74
C GLY A 218 -8.50 5.39 -15.72
N ALA A 219 -7.29 5.03 -15.29
CA ALA A 219 -6.14 5.02 -16.19
C ALA A 219 -6.22 3.89 -17.23
N ILE A 220 -6.71 2.71 -16.86
CA ILE A 220 -6.94 1.63 -17.83
C ILE A 220 -8.01 2.01 -18.86
N GLU A 221 -9.11 2.65 -18.44
CA GLU A 221 -10.11 3.17 -19.35
C GLU A 221 -9.52 4.18 -20.36
N SER A 222 -8.51 4.96 -19.93
CA SER A 222 -7.77 5.88 -20.82
C SER A 222 -6.66 5.20 -21.61
N GLY A 223 -6.55 3.87 -21.57
CA GLY A 223 -5.57 3.08 -22.31
C GLY A 223 -4.16 3.08 -21.73
N GLN A 224 -3.95 3.59 -20.52
CA GLN A 224 -2.64 3.69 -19.88
C GLN A 224 -2.22 2.36 -19.24
N ASN A 225 -0.90 2.16 -19.11
CA ASN A 225 -0.33 1.08 -18.34
C ASN A 225 -0.06 1.54 -16.90
N ILE A 226 -0.08 0.60 -15.96
CA ILE A 226 0.04 0.86 -14.54
C ILE A 226 1.17 0.03 -13.94
N LEU A 227 2.05 0.68 -13.17
CA LEU A 227 2.96 0.04 -12.26
C LEU A 227 2.46 0.27 -10.83
N LEU A 228 2.03 -0.80 -10.17
CA LEU A 228 1.69 -0.80 -8.75
C LEU A 228 2.97 -1.07 -7.95
N GLY A 229 3.54 -0.03 -7.36
CA GLY A 229 4.81 -0.12 -6.64
C GLY A 229 4.60 -0.40 -5.16
N GLY A 230 4.87 -1.63 -4.73
CA GLY A 230 4.70 -2.04 -3.33
C GLY A 230 4.56 -3.55 -3.13
N GLY A 231 3.91 -3.92 -2.03
CA GLY A 231 3.72 -5.31 -1.62
C GLY A 231 2.26 -5.74 -1.59
N CYS A 232 1.85 -6.36 -0.47
CA CYS A 232 0.50 -6.92 -0.30
C CYS A 232 -0.62 -5.87 -0.44
N GLN A 233 -0.36 -4.61 -0.15
CA GLN A 233 -1.32 -3.53 -0.34
C GLN A 233 -1.65 -3.32 -1.83
N MET A 234 -0.67 -3.45 -2.71
CA MET A 234 -0.89 -3.34 -4.16
C MET A 234 -1.67 -4.54 -4.72
N LEU A 235 -1.46 -5.73 -4.16
CA LEU A 235 -2.28 -6.90 -4.49
C LEU A 235 -3.73 -6.74 -4.00
N ALA A 236 -3.94 -6.09 -2.86
CA ALA A 236 -5.29 -5.78 -2.37
C ALA A 236 -6.00 -4.77 -3.31
N VAL A 237 -5.31 -3.73 -3.76
CA VAL A 237 -5.85 -2.77 -4.74
C VAL A 237 -6.22 -3.48 -6.05
N LEU A 238 -5.33 -4.33 -6.57
CA LEU A 238 -5.61 -5.12 -7.78
C LEU A 238 -6.82 -6.05 -7.59
N ALA A 239 -6.89 -6.76 -6.46
CA ALA A 239 -8.00 -7.67 -6.15
C ALA A 239 -9.34 -6.93 -6.04
N LEU A 240 -9.36 -5.78 -5.35
CA LEU A 240 -10.55 -4.92 -5.26
C LEU A 240 -10.99 -4.41 -6.64
N ALA A 241 -10.05 -4.01 -7.50
CA ALA A 241 -10.38 -3.62 -8.86
C ALA A 241 -10.94 -4.78 -9.69
N LEU A 242 -10.31 -5.96 -9.63
CA LEU A 242 -10.77 -7.16 -10.34
C LEU A 242 -12.15 -7.66 -9.89
N ASN A 243 -12.52 -7.41 -8.64
CA ASN A 243 -13.85 -7.74 -8.12
C ASN A 243 -14.97 -6.92 -8.80
N GLU A 244 -14.65 -5.73 -9.29
CA GLU A 244 -15.58 -4.84 -10.01
C GLU A 244 -15.53 -5.03 -11.55
N VAL A 245 -14.60 -5.85 -12.05
CA VAL A 245 -14.46 -6.12 -13.49
C VAL A 245 -15.17 -7.43 -13.84
N GLU A 246 -15.97 -7.41 -14.91
CA GLU A 246 -16.63 -8.60 -15.45
C GLU A 246 -15.60 -9.69 -15.78
N SER A 247 -15.93 -10.95 -15.51
CA SER A 247 -15.01 -12.09 -15.60
C SER A 247 -14.29 -12.18 -16.94
N GLU A 248 -15.02 -11.94 -18.02
CA GLU A 248 -14.55 -12.02 -19.41
C GLU A 248 -13.51 -10.94 -19.74
N LEU A 249 -13.55 -9.82 -19.01
CA LEU A 249 -12.67 -8.67 -19.23
C LEU A 249 -11.42 -8.67 -18.35
N ARG A 250 -11.38 -9.50 -17.28
CA ARG A 250 -10.30 -9.52 -16.29
C ARG A 250 -8.93 -9.77 -16.89
N SER A 251 -8.80 -10.73 -17.80
CA SER A 251 -7.52 -11.04 -18.45
C SER A 251 -6.98 -9.85 -19.23
N LYS A 252 -7.81 -9.17 -20.01
CA LYS A 252 -7.43 -7.96 -20.74
C LYS A 252 -7.10 -6.79 -19.80
N PHE A 253 -7.81 -6.70 -18.68
CA PHE A 253 -7.57 -5.68 -17.67
C PHE A 253 -6.19 -5.80 -17.04
N VAL A 254 -5.78 -7.02 -16.63
CA VAL A 254 -4.47 -7.25 -15.98
C VAL A 254 -3.27 -7.12 -16.91
N GLU A 255 -3.44 -7.26 -18.23
CA GLU A 255 -2.37 -7.03 -19.22
C GLU A 255 -1.78 -5.61 -19.16
N LYS A 256 -2.53 -4.66 -18.63
CA LYS A 256 -2.10 -3.27 -18.44
C LYS A 256 -1.39 -3.01 -17.11
N ILE A 257 -1.32 -4.02 -16.23
CA ILE A 257 -0.88 -3.86 -14.84
C ILE A 257 0.36 -4.68 -14.57
N LEU A 258 1.32 -4.05 -13.92
CA LEU A 258 2.54 -4.69 -13.44
C LEU A 258 2.69 -4.41 -11.93
N ILE A 259 3.00 -5.42 -11.15
CA ILE A 259 3.37 -5.27 -9.75
C ILE A 259 4.89 -5.05 -9.67
N GLY A 260 5.33 -3.91 -9.16
CA GLY A 260 6.74 -3.61 -8.90
C GLY A 260 7.04 -3.77 -7.41
N THR A 261 8.03 -4.59 -7.07
CA THR A 261 8.40 -4.79 -5.67
C THR A 261 9.91 -4.90 -5.48
N THR A 262 10.36 -5.18 -4.26
CA THR A 262 11.77 -5.39 -3.95
C THR A 262 12.09 -6.88 -3.89
N SER A 263 13.36 -7.22 -4.17
CA SER A 263 13.84 -8.58 -4.00
C SER A 263 13.75 -9.07 -2.54
N TRP A 264 13.80 -8.17 -1.57
CA TRP A 264 13.63 -8.54 -0.14
C TRP A 264 12.24 -9.09 0.18
N LEU A 265 11.21 -8.63 -0.54
CA LEU A 265 9.85 -9.13 -0.37
C LEU A 265 9.64 -10.47 -1.07
N VAL A 266 10.26 -10.65 -2.22
CA VAL A 266 10.17 -11.88 -3.04
C VAL A 266 11.03 -13.00 -2.47
N ASP A 267 12.21 -12.66 -1.91
CA ASP A 267 13.23 -13.60 -1.45
C ASP A 267 13.20 -13.79 0.06
N GLU A 268 12.02 -14.11 0.58
CA GLU A 268 11.82 -14.39 2.02
C GLU A 268 12.55 -15.66 2.49
N SER A 269 13.19 -16.39 1.60
CA SER A 269 14.06 -17.53 1.91
C SER A 269 15.21 -17.18 2.86
N LEU A 270 15.53 -15.88 2.98
CA LEU A 270 16.57 -15.37 3.90
C LEU A 270 16.09 -15.23 5.35
N SER A 271 14.81 -15.34 5.62
CA SER A 271 14.29 -15.37 6.98
C SER A 271 14.28 -16.82 7.50
N SER A 272 14.81 -17.05 8.69
CA SER A 272 14.93 -18.34 9.36
C SER A 272 13.61 -19.08 9.65
N SER A 273 12.47 -18.56 9.22
CA SER A 273 11.17 -19.22 9.27
C SER A 273 10.89 -19.92 7.94
N LYS A 274 10.54 -21.19 7.99
CA LYS A 274 10.29 -22.14 6.89
C LYS A 274 9.19 -21.75 5.86
N LYS A 275 8.75 -20.49 5.80
CA LYS A 275 7.78 -19.98 4.82
C LYS A 275 8.51 -19.14 3.79
N SER A 276 9.12 -19.82 2.82
CA SER A 276 9.70 -19.17 1.63
C SER A 276 8.58 -18.64 0.72
N ASN A 277 8.75 -17.42 0.19
CA ASN A 277 7.96 -16.85 -0.90
C ASN A 277 6.49 -16.50 -0.57
N SER A 278 6.19 -15.96 0.61
CA SER A 278 4.83 -15.60 0.99
C SER A 278 4.17 -14.60 0.03
N PHE A 279 4.92 -13.63 -0.50
CA PHE A 279 4.41 -12.66 -1.46
C PHE A 279 4.04 -13.29 -2.81
N ILE A 280 4.88 -14.19 -3.33
CA ILE A 280 4.59 -14.91 -4.58
C ILE A 280 3.37 -15.83 -4.39
N HIS A 281 3.25 -16.49 -3.25
CA HIS A 281 2.08 -17.31 -2.95
C HIS A 281 0.81 -16.46 -2.88
N LEU A 282 0.88 -15.29 -2.24
CA LEU A 282 -0.25 -14.36 -2.19
C LEU A 282 -0.66 -13.91 -3.59
N MET A 283 0.31 -13.52 -4.42
CA MET A 283 0.07 -13.13 -5.81
C MET A 283 -0.59 -14.26 -6.61
N ASN A 284 -0.13 -15.51 -6.43
CA ASN A 284 -0.72 -16.68 -7.06
C ASN A 284 -2.14 -16.96 -6.55
N ASN A 285 -2.43 -16.76 -5.27
CA ASN A 285 -3.77 -16.92 -4.74
C ASN A 285 -4.75 -15.88 -5.28
N VAL A 286 -4.31 -14.63 -5.43
CA VAL A 286 -5.09 -13.58 -6.12
C VAL A 286 -5.33 -13.96 -7.58
N ALA A 287 -4.27 -14.36 -8.30
CA ALA A 287 -4.34 -14.79 -9.69
C ALA A 287 -5.32 -15.94 -9.90
N LYS A 288 -5.24 -16.95 -9.04
CA LYS A 288 -6.15 -18.13 -9.06
C LYS A 288 -7.59 -17.75 -8.75
N HIS A 289 -7.81 -16.86 -7.78
CA HIS A 289 -9.16 -16.46 -7.37
C HIS A 289 -9.92 -15.76 -8.51
N PHE A 290 -9.22 -14.92 -9.29
CA PHE A 290 -9.81 -14.18 -10.41
C PHE A 290 -9.59 -14.84 -11.79
N GLU A 291 -8.91 -16.00 -11.83
CA GLU A 291 -8.59 -16.72 -13.06
C GLU A 291 -7.76 -15.88 -14.08
N VAL A 292 -6.78 -15.13 -13.58
CA VAL A 292 -5.93 -14.24 -14.38
C VAL A 292 -4.45 -14.53 -14.19
N ASN A 293 -3.60 -14.03 -15.09
CA ASN A 293 -2.15 -14.04 -14.94
C ASN A 293 -1.68 -12.67 -14.43
N ILE A 294 -1.08 -12.62 -13.23
CA ILE A 294 -0.51 -11.40 -12.66
C ILE A 294 1.00 -11.40 -12.90
N PHE A 295 1.52 -10.30 -13.45
CA PHE A 295 2.95 -10.12 -13.68
C PHE A 295 3.57 -9.22 -12.62
N GLY A 296 4.78 -9.59 -12.17
CA GLY A 296 5.53 -8.82 -11.20
C GLY A 296 6.99 -8.68 -11.59
N LEU A 297 7.59 -7.57 -11.19
CA LEU A 297 9.02 -7.31 -11.26
C LEU A 297 9.57 -7.05 -9.87
N ALA A 298 10.64 -7.74 -9.52
CA ALA A 298 11.39 -7.45 -8.30
C ALA A 298 12.70 -6.75 -8.65
N SER A 299 13.07 -5.72 -7.89
CA SER A 299 14.37 -5.08 -8.05
C SER A 299 15.48 -6.04 -7.66
N GLY A 300 16.57 -6.09 -8.47
CA GLY A 300 17.76 -6.87 -8.12
C GLY A 300 18.68 -6.21 -7.08
N TYR A 301 18.23 -5.14 -6.43
CA TYR A 301 19.05 -4.39 -5.48
C TYR A 301 19.32 -5.20 -4.21
N ARG A 302 20.58 -5.14 -3.73
CA ARG A 302 21.05 -5.77 -2.49
C ARG A 302 22.02 -4.83 -1.78
N PHE A 303 22.02 -4.88 -0.44
CA PHE A 303 22.87 -4.06 0.41
C PHE A 303 23.84 -4.85 1.28
N ASN A 304 24.01 -6.15 1.03
CA ASN A 304 24.90 -7.03 1.79
C ASN A 304 26.36 -6.53 1.84
N GLU A 305 26.84 -5.90 0.78
CA GLU A 305 28.19 -5.34 0.68
C GLU A 305 28.29 -3.89 1.15
N SER A 306 27.19 -3.28 1.59
CA SER A 306 27.20 -1.90 2.08
C SER A 306 28.07 -1.75 3.32
N LYS A 307 28.89 -0.69 3.38
CA LYS A 307 29.63 -0.30 4.58
C LYS A 307 28.70 0.18 5.70
N GLN A 308 27.49 0.64 5.37
CA GLN A 308 26.51 1.16 6.30
C GLN A 308 25.66 0.01 6.88
N LYS A 309 25.76 -0.20 8.21
CA LYS A 309 25.00 -1.24 8.90
C LYS A 309 23.49 -1.11 8.66
N VAL A 310 22.96 0.12 8.71
CA VAL A 310 21.53 0.41 8.51
C VAL A 310 21.01 -0.04 7.15
N LEU A 311 21.83 -0.08 6.11
CA LEU A 311 21.48 -0.61 4.80
C LEU A 311 21.55 -2.15 4.78
N ARG A 312 22.58 -2.74 5.43
CA ARG A 312 22.65 -4.21 5.54
C ARG A 312 21.48 -4.80 6.32
N ASP A 313 20.86 -4.03 7.22
CA ASP A 313 19.70 -4.48 8.01
C ASP A 313 18.47 -4.77 7.13
N TYR A 314 18.40 -4.21 5.91
CA TYR A 314 17.39 -4.61 4.92
C TYR A 314 17.54 -6.09 4.51
N GLU A 315 18.75 -6.61 4.43
CA GLU A 315 19.00 -8.01 4.03
C GLU A 315 18.52 -9.01 5.07
N ILE A 316 18.40 -8.60 6.32
CA ILE A 316 17.88 -9.46 7.40
C ILE A 316 16.39 -9.25 7.68
N GLY A 317 15.71 -8.54 6.79
CA GLY A 317 14.25 -8.43 6.75
C GLY A 317 13.64 -7.48 7.78
N TYR A 318 14.36 -6.45 8.23
CA TYR A 318 13.79 -5.45 9.14
C TYR A 318 12.84 -4.47 8.45
N VAL A 319 13.10 -4.11 7.20
CA VAL A 319 12.24 -3.19 6.43
C VAL A 319 12.07 -3.76 5.04
N LYS A 320 10.96 -4.41 4.77
CA LYS A 320 10.66 -5.06 3.48
C LYS A 320 9.69 -4.27 2.62
N GLU A 321 8.77 -3.55 3.23
CA GLU A 321 7.73 -2.77 2.60
C GLU A 321 7.82 -1.32 3.08
N GLY A 322 7.56 -0.39 2.19
CA GLY A 322 7.57 1.03 2.50
C GLY A 322 7.57 1.89 1.24
N VAL A 323 7.56 3.17 1.42
CA VAL A 323 7.43 4.23 0.41
C VAL A 323 8.43 4.09 -0.72
#